data_8010c9af7720694a75356d22396a382c
#
_entry.id   8010c9af7720694a75356d22396a382c
#
_cell.length_a   1.000
_cell.length_b   1.000
_cell.length_c   1.000
_cell.angle_alpha   90.00
_cell.angle_beta   90.00
_cell.angle_gamma   90.00
#
_symmetry.space_group_name_H-M   'P 1'
#
loop_
_entity.id
_entity.type
_entity.pdbx_description
1 polymer ?
#
loop_
_entity_poly.entity_id
_entity_poly.type
_entity_poly.pdbx_seq_one_letter_code
_entity_poly.pdbx_strand_id
1 'polypeptide(L)'
;MPRLAAEYVLPLKGSDQAGVAELSAYLHRLAQWIDVTVVDGSDPDLFAAHAEAWGDVVRHLHIGLRQGANGKVRGVLTGVAAARHERIVLADDDVRYDRAALARLVAALHDAELVKPQNHFDPLPWHARWDTGRTLINRALGGDYPGTYAVRRSALTATGGYDPDVLFENLEMERTIRAAGGRVRALHDLYVVRRPPSTRHFLGQRVRQAYDSLAQPGRLVAELAILPALLLAGRRPAALVTLIGAAIVVGEVGRRRHGGARVFSPTAALWAPAWVVERGVTSWAAVVLRARGGVRYADQRLSRAATPLRVLRARHAGAASWP
;
A
#
# COMPACT_ATOMS: atom_id res chain seq x y z
N MET A 1 -9.97 -21.67 18.98
CA MET A 1 -10.78 -21.25 17.81
C MET A 1 -10.11 -21.81 16.57
N PRO A 2 -10.84 -22.32 15.55
CA PRO A 2 -10.22 -22.90 14.35
C PRO A 2 -9.41 -21.85 13.57
N ARG A 3 -8.42 -22.31 12.81
CA ARG A 3 -7.64 -21.50 11.89
C ARG A 3 -8.53 -21.01 10.74
N LEU A 4 -8.20 -19.85 10.18
CA LEU A 4 -8.89 -19.33 9.01
C LEU A 4 -8.51 -20.17 7.78
N ALA A 5 -9.48 -20.54 6.96
CA ALA A 5 -9.25 -21.19 5.66
C ALA A 5 -8.79 -20.15 4.63
N ALA A 6 -7.61 -19.63 4.84
CA ALA A 6 -6.96 -18.60 4.03
C ALA A 6 -5.45 -18.63 4.21
N GLU A 7 -4.71 -17.97 3.36
CA GLU A 7 -3.25 -17.88 3.41
C GLU A 7 -2.79 -16.41 3.45
N TYR A 8 -1.83 -16.12 4.33
CA TYR A 8 -1.18 -14.83 4.44
C TYR A 8 0.14 -14.87 3.66
N VAL A 9 0.25 -14.06 2.63
CA VAL A 9 1.45 -13.97 1.79
C VAL A 9 2.17 -12.66 2.11
N LEU A 10 3.41 -12.78 2.57
CA LEU A 10 4.31 -11.70 2.93
C LEU A 10 5.48 -11.65 1.93
N PRO A 11 5.47 -10.74 0.94
CA PRO A 11 6.68 -10.45 0.18
C PRO A 11 7.65 -9.65 1.04
N LEU A 12 8.85 -10.16 1.23
CA LEU A 12 9.87 -9.55 2.10
C LEU A 12 11.16 -9.30 1.31
N LYS A 13 11.82 -8.20 1.62
CA LYS A 13 13.22 -7.95 1.29
C LYS A 13 13.85 -7.19 2.44
N GLY A 14 14.44 -7.91 3.38
CA GLY A 14 15.21 -7.34 4.47
C GLY A 14 16.50 -6.68 3.97
N SER A 15 16.93 -5.63 4.64
CA SER A 15 18.20 -4.95 4.40
C SER A 15 19.17 -5.09 5.57
N ASP A 16 18.66 -5.47 6.74
CA ASP A 16 19.42 -5.67 7.96
C ASP A 16 18.65 -6.59 8.93
N GLN A 17 19.27 -6.94 10.05
CA GLN A 17 18.61 -7.74 11.10
C GLN A 17 17.74 -6.91 12.05
N ALA A 18 17.68 -5.58 11.88
CA ALA A 18 16.83 -4.74 12.71
C ALA A 18 15.36 -5.04 12.45
N GLY A 19 14.60 -5.31 13.50
CA GLY A 19 13.18 -5.64 13.38
C GLY A 19 12.87 -7.13 13.14
N VAL A 20 13.86 -7.99 12.88
CA VAL A 20 13.64 -9.44 12.69
C VAL A 20 12.94 -10.06 13.92
N ALA A 21 13.37 -9.70 15.13
CA ALA A 21 12.78 -10.22 16.37
C ALA A 21 11.30 -9.84 16.51
N GLU A 22 10.93 -8.60 16.20
CA GLU A 22 9.53 -8.15 16.26
C GLU A 22 8.67 -8.83 15.18
N LEU A 23 9.19 -8.94 13.96
CA LEU A 23 8.52 -9.63 12.86
C LEU A 23 8.37 -11.12 13.18
N SER A 24 9.41 -11.78 13.72
CA SER A 24 9.36 -13.17 14.16
C SER A 24 8.26 -13.41 15.19
N ALA A 25 8.20 -12.58 16.24
CA ALA A 25 7.16 -12.66 17.25
C ALA A 25 5.74 -12.47 16.66
N TYR A 26 5.62 -11.62 15.65
CA TYR A 26 4.35 -11.45 14.93
C TYR A 26 4.00 -12.67 14.07
N LEU A 27 4.95 -13.23 13.31
CA LEU A 27 4.74 -14.40 12.45
C LEU A 27 4.34 -15.64 13.28
N HIS A 28 4.97 -15.87 14.42
CA HIS A 28 4.60 -16.96 15.33
C HIS A 28 3.16 -16.84 15.84
N ARG A 29 2.70 -15.62 16.17
CA ARG A 29 1.30 -15.37 16.55
C ARG A 29 0.35 -15.54 15.37
N LEU A 30 0.71 -14.99 14.21
CA LEU A 30 -0.09 -15.03 12.99
C LEU A 30 -0.33 -16.47 12.52
N ALA A 31 0.71 -17.32 12.58
CA ALA A 31 0.67 -18.71 12.20
C ALA A 31 -0.31 -19.57 13.03
N GLN A 32 -0.70 -19.10 14.22
CA GLN A 32 -1.76 -19.73 15.00
C GLN A 32 -3.16 -19.49 14.40
N TRP A 33 -3.33 -18.48 13.57
CA TRP A 33 -4.64 -18.05 13.06
C TRP A 33 -4.87 -18.39 11.59
N ILE A 34 -3.80 -18.43 10.79
CA ILE A 34 -3.84 -18.56 9.33
C ILE A 34 -2.57 -19.25 8.84
N ASP A 35 -2.60 -19.87 7.67
CA ASP A 35 -1.38 -20.34 7.02
C ASP A 35 -0.56 -19.13 6.52
N VAL A 36 0.75 -19.18 6.73
CA VAL A 36 1.65 -18.06 6.38
C VAL A 36 2.70 -18.52 5.38
N THR A 37 2.83 -17.80 4.30
CA THR A 37 3.90 -17.94 3.30
C THR A 37 4.69 -16.63 3.24
N VAL A 38 5.96 -16.69 3.59
CA VAL A 38 6.92 -15.60 3.41
C VAL A 38 7.70 -15.84 2.12
N VAL A 39 7.65 -14.87 1.20
CA VAL A 39 8.44 -14.90 -0.04
C VAL A 39 9.56 -13.89 0.10
N ASP A 40 10.75 -14.39 0.36
CA ASP A 40 11.90 -13.62 0.78
C ASP A 40 12.88 -13.40 -0.38
N GLY A 41 13.15 -12.15 -0.66
CA GLY A 41 14.12 -11.68 -1.65
C GLY A 41 15.35 -11.04 -1.01
N SER A 42 15.62 -11.33 0.26
CA SER A 42 16.81 -10.87 0.98
C SER A 42 18.07 -11.56 0.46
N ASP A 43 19.21 -10.98 0.83
CA ASP A 43 20.52 -11.60 0.53
C ASP A 43 20.65 -12.97 1.22
N PRO A 44 21.51 -13.88 0.72
CA PRO A 44 21.58 -15.27 1.19
C PRO A 44 21.77 -15.44 2.69
N ASP A 45 22.63 -14.64 3.31
CA ASP A 45 22.91 -14.73 4.76
C ASP A 45 21.68 -14.34 5.59
N LEU A 46 20.97 -13.28 5.17
CA LEU A 46 19.75 -12.84 5.84
C LEU A 46 18.60 -13.82 5.59
N PHE A 47 18.51 -14.40 4.37
CA PHE A 47 17.57 -15.46 4.09
C PHE A 47 17.77 -16.69 5.00
N ALA A 48 19.02 -17.11 5.20
CA ALA A 48 19.35 -18.22 6.09
C ALA A 48 18.95 -17.92 7.55
N ALA A 49 19.23 -16.72 8.04
CA ALA A 49 18.82 -16.28 9.38
C ALA A 49 17.29 -16.24 9.52
N HIS A 50 16.56 -15.83 8.51
CA HIS A 50 15.10 -15.88 8.48
C HIS A 50 14.57 -17.31 8.46
N ALA A 51 15.20 -18.21 7.70
CA ALA A 51 14.82 -19.61 7.65
C ALA A 51 15.00 -20.30 9.03
N GLU A 52 16.08 -19.98 9.74
CA GLU A 52 16.29 -20.45 11.12
C GLU A 52 15.23 -19.90 12.09
N ALA A 53 14.89 -18.61 11.96
CA ALA A 53 13.94 -17.95 12.86
C ALA A 53 12.48 -18.39 12.65
N TRP A 54 12.09 -18.80 11.43
CA TRP A 54 10.67 -18.99 11.05
C TRP A 54 10.35 -20.34 10.43
N GLY A 55 11.35 -21.17 10.07
CA GLY A 55 11.16 -22.38 9.25
C GLY A 55 10.13 -23.38 9.78
N ASP A 56 9.94 -23.43 11.09
CA ASP A 56 8.99 -24.34 11.73
C ASP A 56 7.54 -23.84 11.73
N VAL A 57 7.32 -22.53 11.51
CA VAL A 57 5.99 -21.91 11.68
C VAL A 57 5.43 -21.30 10.41
N VAL A 58 6.26 -20.97 9.43
CA VAL A 58 5.83 -20.40 8.16
C VAL A 58 6.41 -21.18 6.98
N ARG A 59 5.75 -21.11 5.85
CA ARG A 59 6.33 -21.55 4.59
C ARG A 59 7.25 -20.47 4.07
N HIS A 60 8.56 -20.68 4.14
CA HIS A 60 9.59 -19.73 3.70
C HIS A 60 10.07 -20.08 2.30
N LEU A 61 9.98 -19.15 1.35
CA LEU A 61 10.27 -19.37 -0.05
C LEU A 61 11.17 -18.27 -0.62
N HIS A 62 12.07 -18.63 -1.53
CA HIS A 62 12.73 -17.65 -2.38
C HIS A 62 11.76 -17.04 -3.39
N ILE A 63 12.08 -15.82 -3.87
CA ILE A 63 11.38 -15.24 -5.01
C ILE A 63 11.63 -16.14 -6.23
N GLY A 64 10.55 -16.63 -6.85
CA GLY A 64 10.64 -17.43 -8.08
C GLY A 64 11.22 -16.63 -9.27
N LEU A 65 11.59 -17.35 -10.34
CA LEU A 65 12.19 -16.82 -11.59
C LEU A 65 11.21 -15.94 -12.42
N ARG A 66 10.40 -15.11 -11.76
CA ARG A 66 9.50 -14.19 -12.46
C ARG A 66 10.28 -12.95 -12.91
N GLN A 67 10.11 -12.58 -14.17
CA GLN A 67 10.68 -11.34 -14.71
C GLN A 67 9.93 -10.12 -14.15
N GLY A 68 10.59 -8.96 -14.15
CA GLY A 68 10.03 -7.66 -13.75
C GLY A 68 10.90 -6.92 -12.75
N ALA A 69 10.82 -5.61 -12.81
CA ALA A 69 11.65 -4.71 -12.01
C ALA A 69 11.16 -4.58 -10.55
N ASN A 70 9.84 -4.73 -10.31
CA ASN A 70 9.27 -4.59 -8.98
C ASN A 70 9.37 -5.91 -8.20
N GLY A 71 10.37 -6.01 -7.31
CA GLY A 71 10.61 -7.20 -6.48
C GLY A 71 9.43 -7.56 -5.59
N LYS A 72 8.67 -6.57 -5.08
CA LYS A 72 7.47 -6.83 -4.29
C LYS A 72 6.41 -7.56 -5.10
N VAL A 73 6.13 -7.12 -6.33
CA VAL A 73 5.17 -7.79 -7.22
C VAL A 73 5.62 -9.22 -7.53
N ARG A 74 6.91 -9.43 -7.80
CA ARG A 74 7.47 -10.76 -8.02
C ARG A 74 7.25 -11.66 -6.80
N GLY A 75 7.50 -11.14 -5.59
CA GLY A 75 7.25 -11.85 -4.33
C GLY A 75 5.76 -12.20 -4.15
N VAL A 76 4.87 -11.25 -4.38
CA VAL A 76 3.40 -11.48 -4.32
C VAL A 76 2.98 -12.58 -5.30
N LEU A 77 3.38 -12.50 -6.57
CA LEU A 77 2.99 -13.46 -7.58
C LEU A 77 3.58 -14.86 -7.33
N THR A 78 4.79 -14.94 -6.75
CA THR A 78 5.39 -16.21 -6.30
C THR A 78 4.57 -16.82 -5.16
N GLY A 79 4.21 -16.02 -4.15
CA GLY A 79 3.42 -16.48 -3.02
C GLY A 79 2.00 -16.92 -3.43
N VAL A 80 1.34 -16.16 -4.31
CA VAL A 80 0.02 -16.53 -4.85
C VAL A 80 0.06 -17.84 -5.64
N ALA A 81 1.09 -18.04 -6.46
CA ALA A 81 1.26 -19.29 -7.21
C ALA A 81 1.49 -20.50 -6.29
N ALA A 82 2.20 -20.28 -5.18
CA ALA A 82 2.48 -21.31 -4.18
C ALA A 82 1.33 -21.53 -3.16
N ALA A 83 0.36 -20.60 -3.09
CA ALA A 83 -0.71 -20.63 -2.10
C ALA A 83 -1.61 -21.85 -2.25
N ARG A 84 -2.05 -22.39 -1.11
CA ARG A 84 -2.93 -23.56 -1.01
C ARG A 84 -4.40 -23.18 -0.86
N HIS A 85 -4.67 -21.93 -0.46
CA HIS A 85 -6.01 -21.46 -0.20
C HIS A 85 -6.53 -20.54 -1.32
N GLU A 86 -7.84 -20.49 -1.49
CA GLU A 86 -8.50 -19.57 -2.42
C GLU A 86 -8.47 -18.12 -1.91
N ARG A 87 -8.55 -17.94 -0.59
CA ARG A 87 -8.54 -16.62 0.04
C ARG A 87 -7.11 -16.29 0.48
N ILE A 88 -6.55 -15.23 -0.08
CA ILE A 88 -5.17 -14.82 0.20
C ILE A 88 -5.18 -13.42 0.78
N VAL A 89 -4.43 -13.21 1.86
CA VAL A 89 -4.12 -11.90 2.42
C VAL A 89 -2.70 -11.53 2.01
N LEU A 90 -2.54 -10.48 1.25
CA LEU A 90 -1.27 -9.88 0.86
C LEU A 90 -0.95 -8.76 1.84
N ALA A 91 0.24 -8.69 2.40
CA ALA A 91 0.60 -7.61 3.31
C ALA A 91 2.09 -7.30 3.27
N ASP A 92 2.42 -6.02 3.47
CA ASP A 92 3.77 -5.54 3.69
C ASP A 92 4.28 -6.00 5.07
N ASP A 93 5.58 -6.02 5.26
CA ASP A 93 6.26 -6.46 6.48
C ASP A 93 6.00 -5.58 7.70
N ASP A 94 5.51 -4.37 7.48
CA ASP A 94 5.13 -3.41 8.51
C ASP A 94 3.66 -3.49 8.95
N VAL A 95 2.85 -4.37 8.35
CA VAL A 95 1.41 -4.54 8.66
C VAL A 95 1.23 -5.51 9.84
N ARG A 96 0.34 -5.16 10.78
CA ARG A 96 0.03 -5.97 11.96
C ARG A 96 -1.48 -6.12 12.12
N TYR A 97 -1.96 -7.34 11.93
CA TYR A 97 -3.35 -7.71 12.18
C TYR A 97 -3.54 -8.22 13.60
N ASP A 98 -4.68 -7.93 14.17
CA ASP A 98 -5.29 -8.83 15.15
C ASP A 98 -6.15 -9.90 14.44
N ARG A 99 -6.55 -10.92 15.18
CA ARG A 99 -7.33 -12.03 14.62
C ARG A 99 -8.70 -11.62 14.12
N ALA A 100 -9.36 -10.68 14.79
CA ALA A 100 -10.70 -10.22 14.43
C ALA A 100 -10.69 -9.41 13.11
N ALA A 101 -9.73 -8.50 12.98
CA ALA A 101 -9.52 -7.72 11.75
C ALA A 101 -9.18 -8.63 10.56
N LEU A 102 -8.31 -9.62 10.78
CA LEU A 102 -7.92 -10.60 9.76
C LEU A 102 -9.13 -11.44 9.31
N ALA A 103 -9.90 -11.97 10.25
CA ALA A 103 -11.09 -12.77 9.96
C ALA A 103 -12.15 -11.94 9.19
N ARG A 104 -12.36 -10.68 9.58
CA ARG A 104 -13.28 -9.77 8.91
C ARG A 104 -12.84 -9.44 7.47
N LEU A 105 -11.55 -9.24 7.26
CA LEU A 105 -11.00 -9.00 5.92
C LEU A 105 -11.19 -10.22 5.01
N VAL A 106 -10.85 -11.41 5.50
CA VAL A 106 -11.00 -12.68 4.77
C VAL A 106 -12.46 -12.99 4.45
N ALA A 107 -13.37 -12.77 5.40
CA ALA A 107 -14.81 -12.97 5.20
C ALA A 107 -15.36 -12.07 4.09
N ALA A 108 -14.87 -10.84 3.95
CA ALA A 108 -15.35 -9.89 2.95
C ALA A 108 -15.04 -10.31 1.49
N LEU A 109 -14.17 -11.31 1.28
CA LEU A 109 -13.95 -11.94 -0.02
C LEU A 109 -15.16 -12.80 -0.48
N HIS A 110 -16.18 -12.99 0.36
CA HIS A 110 -17.43 -13.62 -0.10
C HIS A 110 -18.09 -12.80 -1.22
N ASP A 111 -18.02 -11.47 -1.15
CA ASP A 111 -18.73 -10.56 -2.05
C ASP A 111 -17.81 -9.78 -3.00
N ALA A 112 -16.51 -10.06 -3.01
CA ALA A 112 -15.55 -9.34 -3.84
C ALA A 112 -14.32 -10.17 -4.16
N GLU A 113 -13.68 -9.89 -5.28
CA GLU A 113 -12.45 -10.54 -5.72
C GLU A 113 -11.21 -9.91 -5.04
N LEU A 114 -11.30 -8.62 -4.69
CA LEU A 114 -10.25 -7.86 -3.99
C LEU A 114 -10.86 -6.99 -2.90
N VAL A 115 -10.30 -7.06 -1.70
CA VAL A 115 -10.75 -6.28 -0.54
C VAL A 115 -9.57 -5.54 0.06
N LYS A 116 -9.79 -4.28 0.47
CA LYS A 116 -8.78 -3.47 1.16
C LYS A 116 -9.31 -2.86 2.45
N PRO A 117 -8.53 -2.91 3.56
CA PRO A 117 -8.85 -2.22 4.79
C PRO A 117 -8.32 -0.77 4.78
N GLN A 118 -8.28 -0.14 5.93
CA GLN A 118 -7.60 1.13 6.19
C GLN A 118 -6.41 0.91 7.11
N ASN A 119 -5.33 1.67 6.91
CA ASN A 119 -4.18 1.61 7.81
C ASN A 119 -4.14 2.80 8.77
N HIS A 120 -3.56 2.58 9.94
CA HIS A 120 -3.10 3.63 10.85
C HIS A 120 -1.75 3.24 11.44
N PHE A 121 -0.93 4.23 11.78
CA PHE A 121 0.39 3.96 12.38
C PHE A 121 0.28 3.77 13.90
N ASP A 122 1.02 2.78 14.38
CA ASP A 122 1.30 2.55 15.79
C ASP A 122 2.68 1.87 15.93
N PRO A 123 3.66 2.49 16.63
CA PRO A 123 3.63 3.79 17.31
C PRO A 123 3.50 4.98 16.36
N LEU A 124 3.31 6.20 16.91
CA LEU A 124 3.04 7.39 16.13
C LEU A 124 4.14 8.48 16.33
N PRO A 125 5.40 8.25 15.87
CA PRO A 125 6.45 9.27 15.86
C PRO A 125 6.09 10.44 14.92
N TRP A 126 6.85 11.54 14.97
CA TRP A 126 6.53 12.78 14.25
C TRP A 126 6.32 12.58 12.73
N HIS A 127 7.14 11.77 12.09
CA HIS A 127 7.03 11.49 10.65
C HIS A 127 5.80 10.63 10.31
N ALA A 128 5.38 9.74 11.20
CA ALA A 128 4.13 9.00 11.05
C ALA A 128 2.89 9.90 11.27
N ARG A 129 2.98 10.92 12.16
CA ARG A 129 1.96 11.97 12.29
C ARG A 129 1.83 12.77 10.98
N TRP A 130 2.96 13.12 10.37
CA TRP A 130 2.98 13.78 9.07
C TRP A 130 2.28 12.93 7.99
N ASP A 131 2.66 11.64 7.88
CA ASP A 131 2.05 10.74 6.89
C ASP A 131 0.58 10.43 7.21
N THR A 132 0.18 10.51 8.48
CA THR A 132 -1.25 10.45 8.87
C THR A 132 -2.03 11.61 8.25
N GLY A 133 -1.45 12.82 8.15
CA GLY A 133 -2.07 13.94 7.44
C GLY A 133 -2.44 13.58 5.99
N ARG A 134 -1.55 12.87 5.26
CA ARG A 134 -1.82 12.30 3.94
C ARG A 134 -3.01 11.33 3.96
N THR A 135 -2.97 10.39 4.89
CA THR A 135 -4.04 9.39 5.04
C THR A 135 -5.39 10.05 5.27
N LEU A 136 -5.47 11.07 6.11
CA LEU A 136 -6.72 11.77 6.40
C LEU A 136 -7.26 12.52 5.18
N ILE A 137 -6.41 13.22 4.41
CA ILE A 137 -6.82 13.87 3.17
C ILE A 137 -7.30 12.84 2.14
N ASN A 138 -6.58 11.74 1.95
CA ASN A 138 -6.99 10.67 1.05
C ASN A 138 -8.35 10.08 1.46
N ARG A 139 -8.59 9.88 2.75
CA ARG A 139 -9.88 9.40 3.28
C ARG A 139 -11.01 10.39 3.05
N ALA A 140 -10.75 11.69 3.13
CA ALA A 140 -11.73 12.72 2.81
C ALA A 140 -12.12 12.70 1.34
N LEU A 141 -11.19 12.36 0.44
CA LEU A 141 -11.35 12.44 -1.01
C LEU A 141 -11.66 11.11 -1.70
N GLY A 142 -11.85 10.02 -0.96
CA GLY A 142 -12.26 8.73 -1.55
C GLY A 142 -11.62 7.50 -0.93
N GLY A 143 -10.47 7.59 -0.32
CA GLY A 143 -9.79 6.46 0.32
C GLY A 143 -8.29 6.45 0.09
N ASP A 144 -7.60 5.69 0.94
CA ASP A 144 -6.15 5.50 0.86
C ASP A 144 -5.81 4.14 0.22
N TYR A 145 -4.53 3.96 -0.12
CA TYR A 145 -3.98 2.71 -0.59
C TYR A 145 -3.19 2.07 0.56
N PRO A 146 -3.74 1.02 1.18
CA PRO A 146 -3.07 0.34 2.29
C PRO A 146 -1.91 -0.53 1.81
N GLY A 147 -0.99 -0.87 2.71
CA GLY A 147 0.05 -1.87 2.49
C GLY A 147 -0.46 -3.32 2.57
N THR A 148 -1.77 -3.54 2.50
CA THR A 148 -2.36 -4.87 2.62
C THR A 148 -3.70 -4.99 1.90
N TYR A 149 -3.95 -6.18 1.36
CA TYR A 149 -5.17 -6.53 0.62
C TYR A 149 -5.55 -7.98 0.90
N ALA A 150 -6.83 -8.31 0.77
CA ALA A 150 -7.23 -9.69 0.56
C ALA A 150 -7.68 -9.87 -0.89
N VAL A 151 -7.34 -10.99 -1.49
CA VAL A 151 -7.64 -11.31 -2.90
C VAL A 151 -8.06 -12.78 -3.03
N ARG A 152 -8.96 -13.07 -3.97
CA ARG A 152 -9.22 -14.44 -4.40
C ARG A 152 -8.09 -14.90 -5.30
N ARG A 153 -7.50 -16.07 -5.02
CA ARG A 153 -6.43 -16.65 -5.82
C ARG A 153 -6.86 -16.84 -7.27
N SER A 154 -8.06 -17.40 -7.48
CA SER A 154 -8.64 -17.61 -8.81
C SER A 154 -8.73 -16.30 -9.61
N ALA A 155 -9.15 -15.21 -8.98
CA ALA A 155 -9.25 -13.89 -9.60
C ALA A 155 -7.89 -13.39 -10.11
N LEU A 156 -6.86 -13.46 -9.29
CA LEU A 156 -5.52 -12.99 -9.67
C LEU A 156 -4.84 -13.94 -10.68
N THR A 157 -5.11 -15.25 -10.58
CA THR A 157 -4.57 -16.25 -11.51
C THR A 157 -5.20 -16.09 -12.90
N ALA A 158 -6.50 -15.87 -12.99
CA ALA A 158 -7.20 -15.72 -14.27
C ALA A 158 -6.77 -14.46 -15.04
N THR A 159 -6.27 -13.42 -14.35
CA THR A 159 -5.66 -12.25 -15.00
C THR A 159 -4.21 -12.48 -15.45
N GLY A 160 -3.62 -13.62 -15.14
CA GLY A 160 -2.18 -13.87 -15.33
C GLY A 160 -1.29 -13.11 -14.33
N GLY A 161 -1.88 -12.56 -13.26
CA GLY A 161 -1.23 -11.66 -12.32
C GLY A 161 -1.42 -10.19 -12.72
N TYR A 162 -0.49 -9.33 -12.30
CA TYR A 162 -0.46 -7.91 -12.65
C TYR A 162 0.97 -7.46 -12.99
N ASP A 163 1.08 -6.32 -13.68
CA ASP A 163 2.33 -5.85 -14.27
C ASP A 163 3.41 -5.59 -13.20
N PRO A 164 4.57 -6.29 -13.26
CA PRO A 164 5.67 -6.09 -12.33
C PRO A 164 6.61 -4.92 -12.70
N ASP A 165 6.34 -4.21 -13.79
CA ASP A 165 7.17 -3.08 -14.25
C ASP A 165 6.52 -1.72 -13.97
N VAL A 166 5.71 -1.66 -12.91
CA VAL A 166 5.08 -0.44 -12.42
C VAL A 166 5.52 -0.13 -10.99
N LEU A 167 5.50 1.16 -10.65
CA LEU A 167 5.86 1.61 -9.31
C LEU A 167 4.71 1.44 -8.31
N PHE A 168 3.50 1.84 -8.71
CA PHE A 168 2.30 1.81 -7.86
C PHE A 168 1.55 0.49 -8.03
N GLU A 169 2.13 -0.57 -7.51
CA GLU A 169 1.68 -1.96 -7.66
C GLU A 169 0.27 -2.19 -7.09
N ASN A 170 -0.08 -1.53 -6.00
CA ASN A 170 -1.41 -1.67 -5.38
C ASN A 170 -2.53 -1.14 -6.29
N LEU A 171 -2.30 0.00 -6.95
CA LEU A 171 -3.25 0.54 -7.94
C LEU A 171 -3.29 -0.33 -9.19
N GLU A 172 -2.15 -0.87 -9.62
CA GLU A 172 -2.08 -1.79 -10.75
C GLU A 172 -2.93 -3.03 -10.50
N MET A 173 -2.77 -3.69 -9.34
CA MET A 173 -3.57 -4.84 -8.95
C MET A 173 -5.07 -4.51 -8.90
N GLU A 174 -5.47 -3.39 -8.26
CA GLU A 174 -6.88 -2.97 -8.25
C GLU A 174 -7.45 -2.76 -9.66
N ARG A 175 -6.67 -2.13 -10.55
CA ARG A 175 -7.10 -1.88 -11.93
C ARG A 175 -7.17 -3.15 -12.75
N THR A 176 -6.24 -4.08 -12.56
CA THR A 176 -6.21 -5.38 -13.24
C THR A 176 -7.45 -6.18 -12.90
N ILE A 177 -7.78 -6.32 -11.61
CA ILE A 177 -8.99 -7.01 -11.16
C ILE A 177 -10.26 -6.34 -11.73
N ARG A 178 -10.36 -5.00 -11.66
CA ARG A 178 -11.51 -4.28 -12.25
C ARG A 178 -11.60 -4.39 -13.76
N ALA A 179 -10.47 -4.42 -14.44
CA ALA A 179 -10.43 -4.55 -15.91
C ALA A 179 -10.95 -5.92 -16.37
N ALA A 180 -10.71 -6.95 -15.57
CA ALA A 180 -11.21 -8.30 -15.79
C ALA A 180 -12.66 -8.51 -15.31
N GLY A 181 -13.37 -7.47 -14.84
CA GLY A 181 -14.75 -7.55 -14.37
C GLY A 181 -14.91 -7.83 -12.87
N GLY A 182 -13.82 -8.03 -12.15
CA GLY A 182 -13.86 -8.32 -10.72
C GLY A 182 -14.23 -7.09 -9.87
N ARG A 183 -14.83 -7.35 -8.71
CA ARG A 183 -15.25 -6.35 -7.73
C ARG A 183 -14.13 -6.03 -6.74
N VAL A 184 -13.83 -4.75 -6.59
CA VAL A 184 -12.89 -4.24 -5.57
C VAL A 184 -13.67 -3.53 -4.48
N ARG A 185 -13.60 -4.04 -3.24
CA ARG A 185 -14.31 -3.52 -2.07
C ARG A 185 -13.34 -2.88 -1.07
N ALA A 186 -13.63 -1.65 -0.66
CA ALA A 186 -12.93 -1.00 0.43
C ALA A 186 -13.72 -1.11 1.75
N LEU A 187 -13.10 -1.65 2.78
CA LEU A 187 -13.63 -1.69 4.14
C LEU A 187 -13.14 -0.44 4.88
N HIS A 188 -13.85 0.66 4.68
CA HIS A 188 -13.44 1.97 5.20
C HIS A 188 -13.44 2.07 6.73
N ASP A 189 -14.12 1.16 7.41
CA ASP A 189 -14.27 1.06 8.87
C ASP A 189 -13.47 -0.11 9.48
N LEU A 190 -12.69 -0.84 8.68
CA LEU A 190 -11.72 -1.83 9.14
C LEU A 190 -10.33 -1.20 9.18
N TYR A 191 -9.81 -1.02 10.39
CA TYR A 191 -8.50 -0.41 10.62
C TYR A 191 -7.46 -1.47 10.98
N VAL A 192 -6.29 -1.39 10.36
CA VAL A 192 -5.17 -2.32 10.58
C VAL A 192 -3.93 -1.51 10.94
N VAL A 193 -3.20 -1.98 11.94
CA VAL A 193 -1.97 -1.33 12.40
C VAL A 193 -0.89 -1.45 11.35
N ARG A 194 -0.15 -0.36 11.16
CA ARG A 194 1.06 -0.31 10.36
C ARG A 194 2.21 0.24 11.20
N ARG A 195 3.34 -0.45 11.20
CA ARG A 195 4.55 0.05 11.84
C ARG A 195 5.13 1.20 11.03
N PRO A 196 5.50 2.33 11.64
CA PRO A 196 6.10 3.43 10.90
C PRO A 196 7.50 3.05 10.43
N PRO A 197 7.90 3.47 9.20
CA PRO A 197 9.27 3.28 8.74
C PRO A 197 10.25 4.12 9.57
N SER A 198 11.55 3.88 9.40
CA SER A 198 12.56 4.81 9.95
C SER A 198 12.41 6.21 9.33
N THR A 199 12.84 7.25 10.04
CA THR A 199 12.81 8.64 9.54
C THR A 199 13.55 8.79 8.21
N ARG A 200 14.70 8.13 8.06
CA ARG A 200 15.49 8.13 6.81
C ARG A 200 14.68 7.54 5.65
N HIS A 201 14.03 6.40 5.88
CA HIS A 201 13.21 5.74 4.88
C HIS A 201 11.99 6.59 4.52
N PHE A 202 11.31 7.17 5.52
CA PHE A 202 10.19 8.09 5.32
C PHE A 202 10.59 9.25 4.39
N LEU A 203 11.69 9.97 4.68
CA LEU A 203 12.15 11.09 3.86
C LEU A 203 12.53 10.65 2.44
N GLY A 204 13.21 9.50 2.30
CA GLY A 204 13.61 8.94 1.01
C GLY A 204 12.45 8.54 0.09
N GLN A 205 11.26 8.30 0.65
CA GLN A 205 10.09 7.88 -0.13
C GLN A 205 9.20 9.04 -0.63
N ARG A 206 9.40 10.28 -0.17
CA ARG A 206 8.45 11.37 -0.44
C ARG A 206 8.21 11.62 -1.93
N VAL A 207 9.29 11.76 -2.70
CA VAL A 207 9.18 11.97 -4.15
C VAL A 207 8.63 10.73 -4.88
N ARG A 208 9.00 9.52 -4.42
CA ARG A 208 8.48 8.27 -4.97
C ARG A 208 6.96 8.16 -4.77
N GLN A 209 6.46 8.52 -3.59
CA GLN A 209 5.01 8.55 -3.33
C GLN A 209 4.28 9.64 -4.17
N ALA A 210 4.95 10.76 -4.46
CA ALA A 210 4.38 11.76 -5.39
C ALA A 210 4.36 11.25 -6.84
N TYR A 211 5.31 10.40 -7.21
CA TYR A 211 5.37 9.76 -8.53
C TYR A 211 4.13 8.90 -8.81
N ASP A 212 3.52 8.29 -7.79
CA ASP A 212 2.29 7.51 -7.91
C ASP A 212 1.12 8.32 -8.48
N SER A 213 1.12 9.64 -8.26
CA SER A 213 0.08 10.55 -8.79
C SER A 213 0.10 10.68 -10.32
N LEU A 214 1.22 10.32 -10.98
CA LEU A 214 1.28 10.21 -12.46
C LEU A 214 0.30 9.18 -13.02
N ALA A 215 -0.09 8.19 -12.23
CA ALA A 215 -1.13 7.24 -12.59
C ALA A 215 -2.56 7.80 -12.44
N GLN A 216 -2.73 8.97 -11.82
CA GLN A 216 -4.01 9.58 -11.47
C GLN A 216 -4.04 11.05 -11.97
N PRO A 217 -4.27 11.32 -13.26
CA PRO A 217 -4.08 12.64 -13.86
C PRO A 217 -4.81 13.79 -13.16
N GLY A 218 -6.07 13.59 -12.76
CA GLY A 218 -6.84 14.62 -12.05
C GLY A 218 -6.22 14.96 -10.69
N ARG A 219 -5.72 13.95 -9.97
CA ARG A 219 -5.00 14.13 -8.72
C ARG A 219 -3.68 14.88 -8.94
N LEU A 220 -2.91 14.48 -9.95
CA LEU A 220 -1.65 15.13 -10.29
C LEU A 220 -1.83 16.62 -10.59
N VAL A 221 -2.85 16.98 -11.40
CA VAL A 221 -3.16 18.39 -11.69
C VAL A 221 -3.46 19.16 -10.41
N ALA A 222 -4.29 18.61 -9.52
CA ALA A 222 -4.60 19.25 -8.24
C ALA A 222 -3.33 19.41 -7.36
N GLU A 223 -2.46 18.40 -7.30
CA GLU A 223 -1.21 18.46 -6.54
C GLU A 223 -0.21 19.45 -7.13
N LEU A 224 -0.08 19.54 -8.45
CA LEU A 224 0.78 20.53 -9.12
C LEU A 224 0.30 21.97 -8.91
N ALA A 225 -1.01 22.19 -8.75
CA ALA A 225 -1.58 23.52 -8.47
C ALA A 225 -1.27 24.01 -7.04
N ILE A 226 -0.90 23.13 -6.10
CA ILE A 226 -0.64 23.49 -4.70
C ILE A 226 0.52 24.49 -4.60
N LEU A 227 1.67 24.23 -5.23
CA LEU A 227 2.84 25.10 -5.10
C LEU A 227 2.59 26.51 -5.67
N PRO A 228 2.04 26.68 -6.88
CA PRO A 228 1.64 28.01 -7.36
C PRO A 228 0.64 28.71 -6.43
N ALA A 229 -0.35 28.00 -5.92
CA ALA A 229 -1.33 28.57 -4.99
C ALA A 229 -0.67 29.04 -3.68
N LEU A 230 0.25 28.27 -3.12
CA LEU A 230 1.00 28.67 -1.91
C LEU A 230 1.90 29.89 -2.16
N LEU A 231 2.57 29.97 -3.32
CA LEU A 231 3.42 31.11 -3.68
C LEU A 231 2.59 32.40 -3.85
N LEU A 232 1.41 32.31 -4.46
CA LEU A 232 0.47 33.43 -4.58
C LEU A 232 -0.10 33.84 -3.22
N ALA A 233 -0.49 32.87 -2.41
CA ALA A 233 -1.04 33.08 -1.07
C ALA A 233 0.02 33.66 -0.10
N GLY A 234 1.29 33.32 -0.27
CA GLY A 234 2.38 33.85 0.56
C GLY A 234 2.52 35.37 0.57
N ARG A 235 1.97 36.03 -0.45
CA ARG A 235 1.88 37.50 -0.53
C ARG A 235 0.67 38.09 0.22
N ARG A 236 -0.23 37.23 0.71
CA ARG A 236 -1.48 37.63 1.37
C ARG A 236 -1.70 36.73 2.61
N PRO A 237 -1.32 37.18 3.81
CA PRO A 237 -1.41 36.35 5.03
C PRO A 237 -2.80 35.70 5.26
N ALA A 238 -3.87 36.43 4.98
CA ALA A 238 -5.23 35.90 5.07
C ALA A 238 -5.47 34.71 4.13
N ALA A 239 -4.97 34.75 2.90
CA ALA A 239 -5.10 33.64 1.96
C ALA A 239 -4.31 32.42 2.41
N LEU A 240 -3.10 32.61 2.95
CA LEU A 240 -2.30 31.53 3.51
C LEU A 240 -3.01 30.85 4.68
N VAL A 241 -3.56 31.64 5.63
CA VAL A 241 -4.33 31.11 6.75
C VAL A 241 -5.55 30.33 6.26
N THR A 242 -6.24 30.82 5.23
CA THR A 242 -7.39 30.11 4.61
C THR A 242 -6.97 28.77 4.02
N LEU A 243 -5.84 28.69 3.29
CA LEU A 243 -5.35 27.42 2.73
C LEU A 243 -4.95 26.42 3.82
N ILE A 244 -4.28 26.87 4.87
CA ILE A 244 -3.93 26.05 6.03
C ILE A 244 -5.21 25.52 6.70
N GLY A 245 -6.18 26.42 6.96
CA GLY A 245 -7.46 26.06 7.55
C GLY A 245 -8.23 25.05 6.69
N ALA A 246 -8.27 25.26 5.37
CA ALA A 246 -8.90 24.33 4.43
C ALA A 246 -8.26 22.93 4.47
N ALA A 247 -6.94 22.84 4.52
CA ALA A 247 -6.23 21.57 4.64
C ALA A 247 -6.58 20.85 5.96
N ILE A 248 -6.64 21.58 7.07
CA ILE A 248 -7.05 21.04 8.38
C ILE A 248 -8.50 20.54 8.34
N VAL A 249 -9.43 21.32 7.77
CA VAL A 249 -10.84 20.94 7.64
C VAL A 249 -10.99 19.67 6.80
N VAL A 250 -10.31 19.57 5.65
CA VAL A 250 -10.32 18.36 4.83
C VAL A 250 -9.75 17.17 5.61
N GLY A 251 -8.63 17.34 6.32
CA GLY A 251 -8.06 16.33 7.21
C GLY A 251 -9.05 15.88 8.28
N GLU A 252 -9.77 16.83 8.93
CA GLU A 252 -10.75 16.54 9.97
C GLU A 252 -11.98 15.79 9.42
N VAL A 253 -12.44 16.13 8.22
CA VAL A 253 -13.48 15.35 7.52
C VAL A 253 -13.02 13.90 7.34
N GLY A 254 -11.79 13.68 6.87
CA GLY A 254 -11.23 12.33 6.71
C GLY A 254 -11.06 11.60 8.04
N ARG A 255 -10.72 12.32 9.12
CA ARG A 255 -10.61 11.77 10.47
C ARG A 255 -11.97 11.28 10.99
N ARG A 256 -13.04 12.02 10.75
CA ARG A 256 -14.39 11.65 11.23
C ARG A 256 -15.07 10.58 10.41
N ARG A 257 -14.74 10.42 9.14
CA ARG A 257 -15.37 9.43 8.27
C ARG A 257 -15.14 8.00 8.77
N HIS A 258 -16.17 7.15 8.64
CA HIS A 258 -16.12 5.70 8.87
C HIS A 258 -15.49 5.30 10.22
N GLY A 259 -15.85 6.03 11.29
CA GLY A 259 -15.39 5.72 12.64
C GLY A 259 -13.93 6.09 12.94
N GLY A 260 -13.25 6.78 12.04
CA GLY A 260 -11.83 7.15 12.18
C GLY A 260 -11.51 8.00 13.40
N ALA A 261 -12.49 8.74 13.93
CA ALA A 261 -12.32 9.49 15.19
C ALA A 261 -11.99 8.63 16.42
N ARG A 262 -12.23 7.30 16.36
CA ARG A 262 -11.84 6.34 17.41
C ARG A 262 -10.40 5.84 17.26
N VAL A 263 -9.79 6.04 16.09
CA VAL A 263 -8.47 5.52 15.74
C VAL A 263 -7.44 6.63 15.64
N PHE A 264 -7.80 7.74 14.98
CA PHE A 264 -6.90 8.87 14.79
C PHE A 264 -7.05 9.90 15.92
N SER A 265 -5.91 10.35 16.46
CA SER A 265 -5.84 11.40 17.49
C SER A 265 -6.64 12.64 17.07
N PRO A 266 -7.27 13.36 18.02
CA PRO A 266 -7.94 14.64 17.77
C PRO A 266 -7.05 15.69 17.08
N THR A 267 -5.74 15.64 17.29
CA THR A 267 -4.76 16.56 16.71
C THR A 267 -4.20 16.09 15.35
N ALA A 268 -4.62 14.91 14.84
CA ALA A 268 -4.05 14.33 13.64
C ALA A 268 -4.26 15.21 12.40
N ALA A 269 -5.40 15.90 12.30
CA ALA A 269 -5.71 16.78 11.17
C ALA A 269 -4.78 18.01 11.10
N LEU A 270 -4.13 18.42 12.20
CA LEU A 270 -3.18 19.54 12.22
C LEU A 270 -1.90 19.25 11.41
N TRP A 271 -1.64 18.00 11.07
CA TRP A 271 -0.51 17.60 10.22
C TRP A 271 -0.84 17.63 8.71
N ALA A 272 -2.10 17.80 8.35
CA ALA A 272 -2.53 17.88 6.95
C ALA A 272 -1.83 19.01 6.15
N PRO A 273 -1.66 20.24 6.68
CA PRO A 273 -0.94 21.30 5.98
C PRO A 273 0.51 20.93 5.66
N ALA A 274 1.23 20.28 6.57
CA ALA A 274 2.61 19.86 6.36
C ALA A 274 2.72 18.91 5.14
N TRP A 275 1.80 17.94 5.03
CA TRP A 275 1.74 17.06 3.88
C TRP A 275 1.35 17.82 2.59
N VAL A 276 0.41 18.78 2.65
CA VAL A 276 0.01 19.57 1.47
C VAL A 276 1.20 20.36 0.91
N VAL A 277 1.97 21.01 1.79
CA VAL A 277 3.19 21.74 1.37
C VAL A 277 4.21 20.80 0.74
N GLU A 278 4.51 19.68 1.40
CA GLU A 278 5.40 18.65 0.88
C GLU A 278 4.94 18.17 -0.50
N ARG A 279 3.66 17.87 -0.64
CA ARG A 279 3.08 17.34 -1.88
C ARG A 279 3.16 18.37 -3.02
N GLY A 280 2.94 19.64 -2.70
CA GLY A 280 3.11 20.74 -3.65
C GLY A 280 4.52 20.79 -4.28
N VAL A 281 5.56 20.49 -3.50
CA VAL A 281 6.95 20.44 -3.97
C VAL A 281 7.28 19.10 -4.65
N THR A 282 6.95 18.00 -4.00
CA THR A 282 7.36 16.66 -4.46
C THR A 282 6.67 16.22 -5.74
N SER A 283 5.46 16.74 -6.04
CA SER A 283 4.77 16.47 -7.32
C SER A 283 5.51 17.08 -8.51
N TRP A 284 6.06 18.27 -8.39
CA TRP A 284 6.93 18.86 -9.42
C TRP A 284 8.22 18.06 -9.59
N ALA A 285 8.85 17.64 -8.48
CA ALA A 285 10.02 16.77 -8.54
C ALA A 285 9.70 15.43 -9.24
N ALA A 286 8.52 14.84 -9.01
CA ALA A 286 8.07 13.63 -9.67
C ALA A 286 7.91 13.82 -11.19
N VAL A 287 7.37 14.97 -11.66
CA VAL A 287 7.28 15.29 -13.08
C VAL A 287 8.67 15.40 -13.71
N VAL A 288 9.61 16.09 -13.04
CA VAL A 288 11.00 16.19 -13.51
C VAL A 288 11.66 14.79 -13.59
N LEU A 289 11.48 13.93 -12.58
CA LEU A 289 11.99 12.56 -12.63
C LEU A 289 11.37 11.75 -13.77
N ARG A 290 10.08 11.94 -14.04
CA ARG A 290 9.41 11.30 -15.18
C ARG A 290 10.05 11.71 -16.50
N ALA A 291 10.33 13.01 -16.69
CA ALA A 291 11.00 13.53 -17.88
C ALA A 291 12.45 13.00 -18.01
N ARG A 292 13.09 12.68 -16.89
CA ARG A 292 14.46 12.11 -16.85
C ARG A 292 14.49 10.57 -16.92
N GLY A 293 13.40 9.91 -17.33
CA GLY A 293 13.34 8.46 -17.57
C GLY A 293 12.83 7.64 -16.38
N GLY A 294 12.30 8.27 -15.32
CA GLY A 294 11.65 7.57 -14.20
C GLY A 294 12.40 7.62 -12.88
N VAL A 295 11.84 6.95 -11.88
CA VAL A 295 12.36 6.88 -10.52
C VAL A 295 13.20 5.62 -10.33
N ARG A 296 14.28 5.70 -9.54
CA ARG A 296 15.05 4.50 -9.13
C ARG A 296 14.22 3.66 -8.16
N TYR A 297 14.15 2.37 -8.44
CA TYR A 297 13.54 1.37 -7.59
C TYR A 297 14.46 0.16 -7.53
N ALA A 298 15.05 -0.09 -6.37
CA ALA A 298 16.17 -1.01 -6.22
C ALA A 298 17.27 -0.71 -7.28
N ASP A 299 17.66 -1.68 -8.08
CA ASP A 299 18.74 -1.54 -9.07
C ASP A 299 18.24 -1.11 -10.46
N GLN A 300 16.95 -0.84 -10.61
CA GLN A 300 16.32 -0.50 -11.89
C GLN A 300 15.64 0.86 -11.88
N ARG A 301 15.23 1.35 -13.05
CA ARG A 301 14.39 2.53 -13.20
C ARG A 301 13.00 2.15 -13.64
N LEU A 302 12.00 2.62 -12.89
CA LEU A 302 10.59 2.50 -13.25
C LEU A 302 10.10 3.84 -13.80
N SER A 303 9.69 3.84 -15.05
CA SER A 303 9.15 5.03 -15.71
C SER A 303 7.62 5.12 -15.61
N ARG A 304 6.95 3.99 -15.37
CA ARG A 304 5.49 3.90 -15.32
C ARG A 304 5.01 3.78 -13.88
N ALA A 305 4.08 4.67 -13.47
CA ALA A 305 3.48 4.60 -12.15
C ALA A 305 2.46 3.45 -12.07
N ALA A 306 1.48 3.39 -12.97
CA ALA A 306 0.56 2.27 -13.18
C ALA A 306 -0.02 2.31 -14.60
N THR A 307 -0.53 1.17 -15.06
CA THR A 307 -1.17 1.05 -16.37
C THR A 307 -2.55 1.73 -16.38
N PRO A 308 -2.89 2.53 -17.40
CA PRO A 308 -4.22 3.10 -17.52
C PRO A 308 -5.31 2.01 -17.61
N LEU A 309 -6.43 2.20 -16.90
CA LEU A 309 -7.52 1.21 -16.86
C LEU A 309 -8.06 0.84 -18.25
N ARG A 310 -8.10 1.82 -19.18
CA ARG A 310 -8.51 1.55 -20.57
C ARG A 310 -7.61 0.53 -21.28
N VAL A 311 -6.31 0.58 -21.02
CA VAL A 311 -5.32 -0.35 -21.60
C VAL A 311 -5.50 -1.74 -21.01
N LEU A 312 -5.69 -1.84 -19.70
CA LEU A 312 -5.97 -3.13 -19.04
C LEU A 312 -7.30 -3.72 -19.52
N ARG A 313 -8.36 -2.92 -19.67
CA ARG A 313 -9.63 -3.40 -20.23
C ARG A 313 -9.47 -3.96 -21.64
N ALA A 314 -8.70 -3.32 -22.51
CA ALA A 314 -8.43 -3.83 -23.85
C ALA A 314 -7.66 -5.18 -23.80
N ARG A 315 -6.77 -5.38 -22.86
CA ARG A 315 -6.05 -6.67 -22.66
C ARG A 315 -6.97 -7.80 -22.20
N HIS A 316 -7.99 -7.48 -21.40
CA HIS A 316 -8.92 -8.46 -20.81
C HIS A 316 -10.28 -8.53 -21.54
N ALA A 317 -10.47 -7.79 -22.63
CA ALA A 317 -11.76 -7.75 -23.39
C ALA A 317 -12.16 -9.10 -24.00
N GLY A 318 -11.27 -10.11 -24.04
CA GLY A 318 -11.56 -11.46 -24.47
C GLY A 318 -11.57 -12.50 -23.33
N ALA A 319 -11.33 -12.10 -22.09
CA ALA A 319 -11.39 -13.00 -20.96
C ALA A 319 -12.86 -13.17 -20.51
N ALA A 320 -13.30 -14.42 -20.40
CA ALA A 320 -14.66 -14.76 -19.98
C ALA A 320 -15.02 -14.07 -18.65
N SER A 321 -16.29 -13.66 -18.55
CA SER A 321 -16.89 -13.18 -17.29
C SER A 321 -16.62 -14.18 -16.16
N TRP A 322 -16.27 -13.66 -14.98
CA TRP A 322 -16.17 -14.44 -13.75
C TRP A 322 -17.45 -15.25 -13.50
N PRO A 323 -17.34 -16.53 -13.07
CA PRO A 323 -18.49 -17.32 -12.67
C PRO A 323 -19.18 -16.76 -11.43
#